data_bac2cc872a8cf564a3bb8ba1417cfacf
#
_entry.id   bac2cc872a8cf564a3bb8ba1417cfacf
#
_cell.length_a   1.000
_cell.length_b   1.000
_cell.length_c   1.000
_cell.angle_alpha   90.00
_cell.angle_beta   90.00
_cell.angle_gamma   90.00
#
_symmetry.space_group_name_H-M   'P 1'
#
loop_
_entity.id
_entity.type
_entity.pdbx_description
1 polymer ?
#
loop_
_entity_poly.entity_id
_entity_poly.type
_entity_poly.pdbx_seq_one_letter_code
_entity_poly.pdbx_strand_id
1 'polypeptide(L)'
;KTERGNRVFPVSDRAADIVDAMKEDVEASGVHVLQEDIKALIIKDGAVKGVKAASGKRIQSDGVIVACGGLSYPGTGSTGDGYRLARQAGHTIVPPRPSLVPLVCRENWCQELQGLSLRNIAVQVIDRKQGKEIYRDFGEMLFTHFGVSGPVILSASAHMRDLAPERYEIHIDL
;
A
#
# COMPACT_ATOMS: atom_id res chain seq x y z
N LYS A 1 -11.38 19.96 0.68
CA LYS A 1 -12.51 19.57 1.54
C LYS A 1 -12.13 18.35 2.39
N THR A 2 -12.68 18.26 3.59
CA THR A 2 -12.49 17.11 4.47
C THR A 2 -13.74 16.24 4.44
N GLU A 3 -13.57 14.94 4.27
CA GLU A 3 -14.64 13.95 4.25
C GLU A 3 -14.57 13.04 5.50
N ARG A 4 -15.51 12.07 5.58
CA ARG A 4 -15.59 11.11 6.68
C ARG A 4 -14.22 10.43 6.93
N GLY A 5 -13.84 10.28 8.19
CA GLY A 5 -12.55 9.69 8.59
C GLY A 5 -11.37 10.66 8.44
N ASN A 6 -11.65 11.98 8.44
CA ASN A 6 -10.64 13.04 8.28
C ASN A 6 -9.83 12.95 6.97
N ARG A 7 -10.41 12.33 5.94
CA ARG A 7 -9.79 12.26 4.62
C ARG A 7 -9.90 13.61 3.92
N VAL A 8 -8.77 14.13 3.45
CA VAL A 8 -8.69 15.41 2.77
C VAL A 8 -8.61 15.19 1.26
N PHE A 9 -9.48 15.87 0.53
CA PHE A 9 -9.53 15.86 -0.92
C PHE A 9 -9.49 17.29 -1.47
N PRO A 10 -8.99 17.51 -2.70
CA PRO A 10 -9.12 18.81 -3.36
C PRO A 10 -10.60 19.17 -3.52
N VAL A 11 -10.92 20.46 -3.50
CA VAL A 11 -12.29 20.92 -3.68
C VAL A 11 -12.84 20.54 -5.06
N SER A 12 -11.98 20.51 -6.05
CA SER A 12 -12.28 20.13 -7.44
C SER A 12 -12.54 18.64 -7.64
N ASP A 13 -12.23 17.76 -6.66
CA ASP A 13 -12.21 16.30 -6.78
C ASP A 13 -11.24 15.75 -7.87
N ARG A 14 -10.29 16.58 -8.34
CA ARG A 14 -9.30 16.19 -9.35
C ARG A 14 -7.96 15.92 -8.70
N ALA A 15 -7.49 14.69 -8.79
CA ALA A 15 -6.17 14.29 -8.27
C ALA A 15 -5.02 15.09 -8.94
N ALA A 16 -5.21 15.48 -10.20
CA ALA A 16 -4.23 16.29 -10.95
C ALA A 16 -3.88 17.61 -10.25
N ASP A 17 -4.86 18.26 -9.63
CA ASP A 17 -4.64 19.54 -8.95
C ASP A 17 -3.64 19.42 -7.79
N ILE A 18 -3.60 18.25 -7.12
CA ILE A 18 -2.61 17.97 -6.07
C ILE A 18 -1.23 17.76 -6.69
N VAL A 19 -1.16 17.02 -7.81
CA VAL A 19 0.10 16.76 -8.53
C VAL A 19 0.69 18.06 -9.04
N ASP A 20 -0.13 18.92 -9.65
CA ASP A 20 0.31 20.20 -10.21
C ASP A 20 0.79 21.15 -9.09
N ALA A 21 0.05 21.26 -7.98
CA ALA A 21 0.47 22.07 -6.85
C ALA A 21 1.79 21.60 -6.22
N MET A 22 1.97 20.27 -6.07
CA MET A 22 3.22 19.70 -5.57
C MET A 22 4.39 19.96 -6.53
N LYS A 23 4.15 19.87 -7.84
CA LYS A 23 5.15 20.13 -8.85
C LYS A 23 5.61 21.59 -8.81
N GLU A 24 4.68 22.54 -8.75
CA GLU A 24 4.96 23.97 -8.64
C GLU A 24 5.79 24.29 -7.37
N ASP A 25 5.44 23.68 -6.25
CA ASP A 25 6.15 23.89 -4.97
C ASP A 25 7.60 23.35 -5.04
N VAL A 26 7.78 22.16 -5.62
CA VAL A 26 9.09 21.55 -5.83
C VAL A 26 9.97 22.43 -6.76
N GLU A 27 9.41 22.91 -7.88
CA GLU A 27 10.13 23.76 -8.83
C GLU A 27 10.48 25.13 -8.19
N ALA A 28 9.54 25.73 -7.44
CA ALA A 28 9.77 26.99 -6.73
C ALA A 28 10.85 26.87 -5.64
N SER A 29 11.00 25.68 -5.05
CA SER A 29 12.05 25.37 -4.07
C SER A 29 13.44 25.16 -4.69
N GLY A 30 13.59 25.28 -6.00
CA GLY A 30 14.85 25.09 -6.71
C GLY A 30 15.29 23.62 -6.85
N VAL A 31 14.38 22.69 -6.66
CA VAL A 31 14.65 21.25 -6.83
C VAL A 31 14.64 20.87 -8.31
N HIS A 32 15.64 20.12 -8.74
CA HIS A 32 15.70 19.58 -10.09
C HIS A 32 15.03 18.20 -10.18
N VAL A 33 13.92 18.11 -10.89
CA VAL A 33 13.24 16.85 -11.17
C VAL A 33 13.88 16.17 -12.38
N LEU A 34 14.39 14.94 -12.19
CA LEU A 34 14.98 14.13 -13.25
C LEU A 34 14.15 12.87 -13.46
N GLN A 35 13.80 12.57 -14.70
CA GLN A 35 13.14 11.31 -15.08
C GLN A 35 14.21 10.28 -15.45
N GLU A 36 14.62 9.49 -14.47
CA GLU A 36 15.67 8.48 -14.63
C GLU A 36 15.33 7.21 -13.81
N ASP A 37 15.49 6.06 -14.41
CA ASP A 37 15.42 4.78 -13.70
C ASP A 37 16.69 4.54 -12.88
N ILE A 38 16.57 4.52 -11.57
CA ILE A 38 17.73 4.30 -10.68
C ILE A 38 17.99 2.81 -10.52
N LYS A 39 19.18 2.37 -10.96
CA LYS A 39 19.58 0.95 -10.90
C LYS A 39 20.44 0.60 -9.68
N ALA A 40 21.20 1.54 -9.14
CA ALA A 40 22.08 1.26 -8.02
C ALA A 40 22.40 2.50 -7.18
N LEU A 41 22.78 2.29 -5.92
CA LEU A 41 23.48 3.27 -5.10
C LEU A 41 24.96 3.28 -5.48
N ILE A 42 25.59 4.44 -5.40
CA ILE A 42 27.05 4.58 -5.43
C ILE A 42 27.52 4.56 -3.99
N ILE A 43 28.16 3.48 -3.58
CA ILE A 43 28.68 3.30 -2.22
C ILE A 43 30.21 3.31 -2.30
N LYS A 44 30.84 4.14 -1.48
CA LYS A 44 32.29 4.22 -1.33
C LYS A 44 32.66 4.38 0.15
N ASP A 45 33.59 3.58 0.62
CA ASP A 45 34.08 3.61 2.00
C ASP A 45 32.95 3.50 3.05
N GLY A 46 31.96 2.62 2.79
CA GLY A 46 30.80 2.42 3.66
C GLY A 46 29.75 3.51 3.64
N ALA A 47 29.89 4.55 2.82
CA ALA A 47 28.96 5.66 2.70
C ALA A 47 28.34 5.77 1.31
N VAL A 48 27.05 6.14 1.26
CA VAL A 48 26.35 6.45 0.00
C VAL A 48 26.89 7.78 -0.54
N LYS A 49 27.25 7.82 -1.82
CA LYS A 49 27.80 8.96 -2.55
C LYS A 49 26.98 9.34 -3.77
N GLY A 50 25.79 8.83 -3.90
CA GLY A 50 24.88 9.12 -5.00
C GLY A 50 24.22 7.88 -5.58
N VAL A 51 23.72 8.01 -6.82
CA VAL A 51 22.98 6.98 -7.53
C VAL A 51 23.49 6.80 -8.96
N LYS A 52 23.27 5.60 -9.52
CA LYS A 52 23.52 5.26 -10.92
C LYS A 52 22.20 4.96 -11.61
N ALA A 53 21.91 5.68 -12.68
CA ALA A 53 20.76 5.46 -13.53
C ALA A 53 20.97 4.31 -14.53
N ALA A 54 19.87 3.81 -15.11
CA ALA A 54 19.89 2.82 -16.18
C ALA A 54 20.58 3.35 -17.44
N SER A 55 20.45 4.63 -17.72
CA SER A 55 21.16 5.35 -18.80
C SER A 55 22.69 5.33 -18.66
N GLY A 56 23.20 4.88 -17.51
CA GLY A 56 24.62 4.94 -17.16
C GLY A 56 25.04 6.24 -16.46
N LYS A 57 24.16 7.24 -16.41
CA LYS A 57 24.40 8.51 -15.73
C LYS A 57 24.65 8.28 -14.23
N ARG A 58 25.64 8.99 -13.69
CA ARG A 58 25.98 8.98 -12.27
C ARG A 58 25.61 10.33 -11.68
N ILE A 59 24.78 10.32 -10.65
CA ILE A 59 24.37 11.53 -9.92
C ILE A 59 25.00 11.44 -8.55
N GLN A 60 25.88 12.37 -8.24
CA GLN A 60 26.55 12.43 -6.94
C GLN A 60 25.71 13.22 -5.94
N SER A 61 25.73 12.81 -4.68
CA SER A 61 25.03 13.47 -3.57
C SER A 61 25.64 13.05 -2.24
N ASP A 62 25.47 13.88 -1.22
CA ASP A 62 25.91 13.58 0.15
C ASP A 62 24.96 12.62 0.88
N GLY A 63 23.73 12.49 0.39
CA GLY A 63 22.73 11.55 0.91
C GLY A 63 21.72 11.17 -0.16
N VAL A 64 21.04 10.05 0.05
CA VAL A 64 19.97 9.55 -0.84
C VAL A 64 18.76 9.15 -0.01
N ILE A 65 17.60 9.72 -0.32
CA ILE A 65 16.32 9.31 0.26
C ILE A 65 15.67 8.34 -0.73
N VAL A 66 15.41 7.11 -0.29
CA VAL A 66 14.71 6.09 -1.08
C VAL A 66 13.22 6.16 -0.76
N ALA A 67 12.43 6.73 -1.67
CA ALA A 67 11.00 6.95 -1.51
C ALA A 67 10.18 6.37 -2.68
N CYS A 68 10.63 5.25 -3.27
CA CYS A 68 10.07 4.67 -4.49
C CYS A 68 8.91 3.68 -4.26
N GLY A 69 8.25 3.76 -3.10
CA GLY A 69 7.11 2.91 -2.76
C GLY A 69 7.49 1.45 -2.49
N GLY A 70 6.48 0.59 -2.45
CA GLY A 70 6.60 -0.84 -2.14
C GLY A 70 6.36 -1.75 -3.35
N LEU A 71 5.42 -2.72 -3.19
CA LEU A 71 5.08 -3.74 -4.19
C LEU A 71 3.61 -3.74 -4.61
N SER A 72 2.79 -2.81 -4.06
CA SER A 72 1.33 -2.90 -4.18
C SER A 72 0.79 -2.60 -5.58
N TYR A 73 1.42 -1.68 -6.32
CA TYR A 73 0.98 -1.27 -7.66
C TYR A 73 2.17 -1.15 -8.61
N PRO A 74 2.65 -2.27 -9.18
CA PRO A 74 3.81 -2.25 -10.08
C PRO A 74 3.64 -1.34 -11.30
N GLY A 75 2.40 -1.22 -11.83
CA GLY A 75 2.08 -0.33 -12.94
C GLY A 75 2.25 1.16 -12.65
N THR A 76 2.33 1.56 -11.39
CA THR A 76 2.61 2.93 -10.94
C THR A 76 4.05 3.15 -10.46
N GLY A 77 4.94 2.19 -10.72
CA GLY A 77 6.35 2.25 -10.36
C GLY A 77 6.71 1.59 -9.00
N SER A 78 5.73 1.03 -8.28
CA SER A 78 5.98 0.33 -7.00
C SER A 78 6.46 -1.11 -7.25
N THR A 79 7.67 -1.25 -7.82
CA THR A 79 8.26 -2.51 -8.29
C THR A 79 9.16 -3.20 -7.26
N GLY A 80 9.29 -2.62 -6.06
CA GLY A 80 10.18 -3.14 -5.01
C GLY A 80 11.64 -2.71 -5.13
N ASP A 81 11.94 -1.74 -5.97
CA ASP A 81 13.31 -1.21 -6.14
C ASP A 81 13.92 -0.69 -4.84
N GLY A 82 13.10 -0.12 -3.94
CA GLY A 82 13.54 0.32 -2.62
C GLY A 82 14.16 -0.82 -1.81
N TYR A 83 13.57 -2.01 -1.84
CA TYR A 83 14.11 -3.19 -1.15
C TYR A 83 15.43 -3.66 -1.76
N ARG A 84 15.57 -3.57 -3.08
CA ARG A 84 16.79 -3.91 -3.78
C ARG A 84 17.93 -2.95 -3.43
N LEU A 85 17.65 -1.65 -3.43
CA LEU A 85 18.61 -0.62 -3.04
C LEU A 85 19.03 -0.73 -1.56
N ALA A 86 18.08 -1.01 -0.68
CA ALA A 86 18.36 -1.23 0.73
C ALA A 86 19.26 -2.46 0.97
N ARG A 87 19.01 -3.57 0.27
CA ARG A 87 19.93 -4.75 0.33
C ARG A 87 21.34 -4.40 -0.16
N GLN A 88 21.45 -3.60 -1.22
CA GLN A 88 22.76 -3.13 -1.72
C GLN A 88 23.50 -2.31 -0.66
N ALA A 89 22.79 -1.55 0.16
CA ALA A 89 23.33 -0.79 1.29
C ALA A 89 23.60 -1.64 2.55
N GLY A 90 23.40 -2.97 2.49
CA GLY A 90 23.66 -3.88 3.59
C GLY A 90 22.48 -4.10 4.56
N HIS A 91 21.29 -3.56 4.27
CA HIS A 91 20.10 -3.78 5.12
C HIS A 91 19.49 -5.17 4.90
N THR A 92 19.04 -5.78 5.99
CA THR A 92 18.20 -6.97 5.94
C THR A 92 16.76 -6.55 5.64
N ILE A 93 16.17 -7.18 4.63
CA ILE A 93 14.77 -6.96 4.27
C ILE A 93 13.90 -8.07 4.84
N VAL A 94 13.04 -7.74 5.78
CA VAL A 94 11.97 -8.63 6.23
C VAL A 94 10.99 -8.80 5.06
N PRO A 95 10.65 -10.04 4.66
CA PRO A 95 9.76 -10.28 3.53
C PRO A 95 8.43 -9.51 3.69
N PRO A 96 8.06 -8.66 2.71
CA PRO A 96 6.78 -7.97 2.73
C PRO A 96 5.61 -8.96 2.74
N ARG A 97 4.53 -8.60 3.42
CA ARG A 97 3.27 -9.35 3.46
C ARG A 97 2.12 -8.47 3.00
N PRO A 98 1.06 -9.04 2.41
CA PRO A 98 -0.13 -8.29 2.08
C PRO A 98 -0.73 -7.63 3.33
N SER A 99 -1.21 -6.39 3.17
CA SER A 99 -1.93 -5.63 4.20
C SER A 99 -2.87 -4.67 3.50
N LEU A 100 -4.02 -4.38 4.10
CA LEU A 100 -5.07 -3.55 3.50
C LEU A 100 -5.51 -4.12 2.14
N VAL A 101 -5.74 -5.43 2.08
CA VAL A 101 -6.10 -6.16 0.86
C VAL A 101 -7.50 -6.75 0.97
N PRO A 102 -8.21 -6.94 -0.17
CA PRO A 102 -9.42 -7.75 -0.22
C PRO A 102 -9.14 -9.20 0.17
N LEU A 103 -10.17 -9.90 0.61
CA LEU A 103 -10.08 -11.28 1.06
C LEU A 103 -10.83 -12.20 0.11
N VAL A 104 -10.21 -13.32 -0.25
CA VAL A 104 -10.84 -14.42 -0.97
C VAL A 104 -11.64 -15.24 0.04
N CYS A 105 -12.92 -15.48 -0.24
CA CYS A 105 -13.78 -16.32 0.59
C CYS A 105 -13.88 -17.73 -0.01
N ARG A 106 -14.04 -18.72 0.87
CA ARG A 106 -14.33 -20.09 0.46
C ARG A 106 -15.77 -20.26 -0.02
N GLU A 107 -16.67 -19.49 0.56
CA GLU A 107 -18.10 -19.54 0.31
C GLU A 107 -18.43 -18.94 -1.06
N ASN A 108 -19.01 -19.75 -1.95
CA ASN A 108 -19.36 -19.36 -3.32
C ASN A 108 -20.46 -18.28 -3.36
N TRP A 109 -21.36 -18.23 -2.37
CA TRP A 109 -22.42 -17.22 -2.31
C TRP A 109 -21.87 -15.78 -2.24
N CYS A 110 -20.63 -15.59 -1.76
CA CYS A 110 -19.98 -14.26 -1.80
C CYS A 110 -19.84 -13.74 -3.24
N GLN A 111 -19.59 -14.63 -4.20
CA GLN A 111 -19.47 -14.29 -5.62
C GLN A 111 -20.83 -13.96 -6.24
N GLU A 112 -21.88 -14.65 -5.82
CA GLU A 112 -23.26 -14.41 -6.28
C GLU A 112 -23.76 -13.01 -5.85
N LEU A 113 -23.23 -12.50 -4.74
CA LEU A 113 -23.51 -11.16 -4.22
C LEU A 113 -22.58 -10.08 -4.78
N GLN A 114 -21.81 -10.35 -5.82
CA GLN A 114 -20.87 -9.39 -6.41
C GLN A 114 -21.54 -8.04 -6.67
N GLY A 115 -20.90 -6.96 -6.20
CA GLY A 115 -21.35 -5.59 -6.34
C GLY A 115 -22.28 -5.11 -5.21
N LEU A 116 -22.79 -6.01 -4.37
CA LEU A 116 -23.56 -5.61 -3.19
C LEU A 116 -22.64 -4.95 -2.16
N SER A 117 -22.96 -3.72 -1.81
CA SER A 117 -22.33 -2.99 -0.72
C SER A 117 -23.23 -2.99 0.51
N LEU A 118 -22.70 -3.46 1.62
CA LEU A 118 -23.34 -3.34 2.92
C LEU A 118 -22.82 -2.12 3.66
N ARG A 119 -23.73 -1.33 4.24
CA ARG A 119 -23.41 -0.12 5.00
C ARG A 119 -23.92 -0.26 6.43
N ASN A 120 -23.20 0.39 7.36
CA ASN A 120 -23.57 0.38 8.79
C ASN A 120 -23.68 -1.04 9.37
N ILE A 121 -22.74 -1.89 9.03
CA ILE A 121 -22.63 -3.26 9.54
C ILE A 121 -21.51 -3.36 10.56
N ALA A 122 -21.63 -4.28 11.51
CA ALA A 122 -20.52 -4.69 12.35
C ALA A 122 -19.81 -5.90 11.73
N VAL A 123 -18.48 -5.84 11.69
CA VAL A 123 -17.62 -6.94 11.22
C VAL A 123 -16.74 -7.40 12.35
N GLN A 124 -16.68 -8.69 12.58
CA GLN A 124 -15.81 -9.34 13.55
C GLN A 124 -14.96 -10.39 12.86
N VAL A 125 -13.69 -10.46 13.18
CA VAL A 125 -12.77 -11.48 12.65
C VAL A 125 -12.25 -12.35 13.78
N ILE A 126 -12.42 -13.65 13.62
CA ILE A 126 -11.97 -14.69 14.54
C ILE A 126 -10.76 -15.41 13.93
N ASP A 127 -9.64 -15.48 14.63
CA ASP A 127 -8.56 -16.43 14.33
C ASP A 127 -8.95 -17.80 14.88
N ARG A 128 -9.36 -18.71 14.01
CA ARG A 128 -9.82 -20.07 14.38
C ARG A 128 -8.74 -20.89 15.06
N LYS A 129 -7.46 -20.65 14.72
CA LYS A 129 -6.32 -21.36 15.33
C LYS A 129 -6.13 -20.96 16.78
N GLN A 130 -6.42 -19.71 17.12
CA GLN A 130 -6.27 -19.17 18.48
C GLN A 130 -7.60 -19.18 19.26
N GLY A 131 -8.74 -19.36 18.58
CA GLY A 131 -10.07 -19.20 19.17
C GLY A 131 -10.33 -17.79 19.68
N LYS A 132 -9.75 -16.78 19.06
CA LYS A 132 -9.83 -15.39 19.53
C LYS A 132 -10.35 -14.45 18.47
N GLU A 133 -11.15 -13.48 18.89
CA GLU A 133 -11.42 -12.28 18.12
C GLU A 133 -10.13 -11.47 18.00
N ILE A 134 -9.74 -11.15 16.77
CA ILE A 134 -8.54 -10.37 16.46
C ILE A 134 -8.84 -8.99 15.91
N TYR A 135 -10.08 -8.76 15.49
CA TYR A 135 -10.55 -7.50 14.94
C TYR A 135 -12.06 -7.38 15.05
N ARG A 136 -12.53 -6.17 15.36
CA ARG A 136 -13.95 -5.78 15.31
C ARG A 136 -14.03 -4.32 14.88
N ASP A 137 -14.93 -4.02 13.95
CA ASP A 137 -15.18 -2.65 13.52
C ASP A 137 -16.60 -2.50 12.97
N PHE A 138 -17.03 -1.26 12.80
CA PHE A 138 -18.33 -0.89 12.23
C PHE A 138 -18.14 -0.01 11.02
N GLY A 139 -18.77 -0.34 9.89
CA GLY A 139 -18.61 0.44 8.67
C GLY A 139 -19.21 -0.19 7.43
N GLU A 140 -18.47 -0.16 6.35
CA GLU A 140 -18.93 -0.58 5.02
C GLU A 140 -18.06 -1.70 4.47
N MET A 141 -18.69 -2.67 3.81
CA MET A 141 -18.03 -3.72 3.04
C MET A 141 -18.66 -3.90 1.67
N LEU A 142 -17.94 -4.57 0.79
CA LEU A 142 -18.35 -4.85 -0.59
C LEU A 142 -18.11 -6.32 -0.92
N PHE A 143 -19.09 -6.98 -1.52
CA PHE A 143 -18.89 -8.29 -2.14
C PHE A 143 -18.28 -8.17 -3.52
N THR A 144 -17.30 -9.02 -3.83
CA THR A 144 -16.56 -9.06 -5.08
C THR A 144 -16.72 -10.44 -5.75
N HIS A 145 -16.26 -10.56 -6.98
CA HIS A 145 -16.28 -11.84 -7.72
C HIS A 145 -15.38 -12.94 -7.11
N PHE A 146 -14.63 -12.65 -6.06
CA PHE A 146 -13.77 -13.63 -5.39
C PHE A 146 -13.96 -13.68 -3.86
N GLY A 147 -14.76 -12.79 -3.30
CA GLY A 147 -14.97 -12.72 -1.86
C GLY A 147 -15.40 -11.34 -1.39
N VAL A 148 -14.68 -10.73 -0.46
CA VAL A 148 -15.08 -9.49 0.21
C VAL A 148 -13.99 -8.43 0.19
N SER A 149 -14.41 -7.15 0.18
CA SER A 149 -13.58 -5.96 0.18
C SER A 149 -14.31 -4.81 0.94
N GLY A 150 -13.84 -3.61 0.76
CA GLY A 150 -14.41 -2.41 1.39
C GLY A 150 -13.63 -2.00 2.63
N PRO A 151 -13.92 -0.80 3.17
CA PRO A 151 -13.08 -0.18 4.21
C PRO A 151 -12.84 -1.06 5.43
N VAL A 152 -13.89 -1.70 5.96
CA VAL A 152 -13.80 -2.56 7.16
C VAL A 152 -12.98 -3.82 6.88
N ILE A 153 -13.17 -4.43 5.71
CA ILE A 153 -12.44 -5.64 5.32
C ILE A 153 -10.96 -5.35 5.06
N LEU A 154 -10.66 -4.25 4.38
CA LEU A 154 -9.27 -3.83 4.16
C LEU A 154 -8.56 -3.58 5.49
N SER A 155 -9.21 -2.89 6.43
CA SER A 155 -8.67 -2.67 7.78
C SER A 155 -8.49 -4.00 8.52
N ALA A 156 -9.47 -4.91 8.46
CA ALA A 156 -9.40 -6.24 9.08
C ALA A 156 -8.19 -7.03 8.57
N SER A 157 -7.91 -6.99 7.27
CA SER A 157 -6.80 -7.73 6.67
C SER A 157 -5.43 -7.34 7.23
N ALA A 158 -5.27 -6.10 7.71
CA ALA A 158 -4.03 -5.65 8.35
C ALA A 158 -3.76 -6.34 9.70
N HIS A 159 -4.80 -6.89 10.33
CA HIS A 159 -4.69 -7.66 11.59
C HIS A 159 -4.49 -9.16 11.36
N MET A 160 -4.69 -9.63 10.13
CA MET A 160 -4.52 -11.02 9.72
C MET A 160 -3.06 -11.30 9.31
N ARG A 161 -2.23 -11.71 10.26
CA ARG A 161 -0.77 -11.82 10.04
C ARG A 161 -0.33 -12.98 9.14
N ASP A 162 -1.16 -14.02 9.03
CA ASP A 162 -0.86 -15.22 8.27
C ASP A 162 -2.15 -15.66 7.56
N LEU A 163 -2.27 -15.27 6.30
CA LEU A 163 -3.45 -15.50 5.45
C LEU A 163 -3.48 -16.95 4.92
N ALA A 164 -3.43 -17.92 5.83
CA ALA A 164 -3.60 -19.32 5.49
C ALA A 164 -5.08 -19.65 5.20
N PRO A 165 -5.38 -20.57 4.26
CA PRO A 165 -6.74 -21.01 4.00
C PRO A 165 -7.46 -21.45 5.28
N GLU A 166 -8.72 -21.09 5.40
CA GLU A 166 -9.64 -21.48 6.51
C GLU A 166 -9.18 -21.07 7.91
N ARG A 167 -8.16 -20.23 8.03
CA ARG A 167 -7.66 -19.77 9.33
C ARG A 167 -8.56 -18.75 9.98
N TYR A 168 -9.19 -17.89 9.19
CA TYR A 168 -10.00 -16.78 9.68
C TYR A 168 -11.46 -16.97 9.32
N GLU A 169 -12.30 -16.52 10.22
CA GLU A 169 -13.74 -16.48 10.06
C GLU A 169 -14.23 -15.05 10.22
N ILE A 170 -15.06 -14.59 9.31
CA ILE A 170 -15.60 -13.23 9.30
C ILE A 170 -17.08 -13.32 9.63
N HIS A 171 -17.48 -12.72 10.73
CA HIS A 171 -18.88 -12.58 11.12
C HIS A 171 -19.36 -11.19 10.72
N ILE A 172 -20.51 -11.13 10.08
CA ILE A 172 -21.16 -9.90 9.61
C ILE A 172 -22.50 -9.79 10.32
N ASP A 173 -22.69 -8.70 11.06
CA ASP A 173 -23.94 -8.34 11.72
C ASP A 173 -24.54 -7.14 10.96
N LEU A 174 -25.82 -7.29 10.49
CA LEU A 174 -26.50 -6.35 9.59
C LEU A 174 -27.33 -5.33 10.35
#